data_d8d4f07c0cd15803de01066160576d29
#
_entry.id   d8d4f07c0cd15803de01066160576d29
#
_cell.length_a   1.000
_cell.length_b   1.000
_cell.length_c   1.000
_cell.angle_alpha   90.00
_cell.angle_beta   90.00
_cell.angle_gamma   90.00
#
_symmetry.space_group_name_H-M   'P 1'
#
loop_
_entity.id
_entity.type
_entity.pdbx_description
1 polymer ?
#
loop_
_entity_poly.entity_id
_entity_poly.type
_entity_poly.pdbx_seq_one_letter_code
_entity_poly.pdbx_strand_id
1 'polypeptide(L)'
;HTDGFANENSWKLFSGRTTTGTPLRSVGMFPVSDAVYYVDFCLEHGIYTFMGSDSYGDGWQISSGYTLTVDLGEMALDVQELPSSADSSPANVTSVFSTFFPFQVEFTEWKVYQGDSVPAGWNTANFDDATWETKKAAEIPNSASVTTYIRKSFQLTNVDDYQVLNVRMKYAGGVAVYFNGNRVARFNLIDEFESNTESIEVHDATIFSKFHIILVTAGVQEGTNVIAFEVHRPVGTSSSEPFVFDATGVFGVETCSTVIDSFTQLTSTQVNTGTLEGIMD
;
A
#
# COMPACT_ATOMS: atom_id res chain seq x y z
N HIS A 1 -9.03 11.94 -16.61
CA HIS A 1 -10.24 12.67 -17.03
C HIS A 1 -9.84 14.05 -17.55
N THR A 2 -10.22 14.40 -18.77
CA THR A 2 -10.04 15.75 -19.35
C THR A 2 -11.24 16.63 -19.01
N ASP A 3 -11.00 17.93 -18.99
CA ASP A 3 -12.05 18.96 -18.88
C ASP A 3 -12.65 19.36 -20.23
N GLY A 4 -13.37 20.49 -20.26
CA GLY A 4 -13.97 21.05 -21.48
C GLY A 4 -12.98 21.53 -22.53
N PHE A 5 -11.68 21.59 -22.20
CA PHE A 5 -10.59 22.09 -23.06
C PHE A 5 -9.48 21.05 -23.20
N ALA A 6 -9.83 19.82 -23.53
CA ALA A 6 -8.92 18.68 -23.59
C ALA A 6 -7.65 18.88 -24.44
N ASN A 7 -7.67 19.78 -25.40
CA ASN A 7 -6.51 20.12 -26.25
C ASN A 7 -5.41 20.90 -25.49
N GLU A 8 -5.68 21.39 -24.29
CA GLU A 8 -4.74 22.06 -23.40
C GLU A 8 -4.07 21.09 -22.45
N ASN A 9 -4.68 19.93 -22.23
CA ASN A 9 -4.26 18.92 -21.30
C ASN A 9 -3.20 17.98 -21.93
N SER A 10 -2.17 17.72 -21.19
CA SER A 10 -1.10 16.78 -21.58
C SER A 10 -0.44 16.14 -20.36
N TRP A 11 0.31 15.07 -20.58
CA TRP A 11 1.11 14.48 -19.52
C TRP A 11 2.39 13.83 -20.03
N LYS A 12 3.34 13.65 -19.13
CA LYS A 12 4.61 12.96 -19.36
C LYS A 12 4.94 12.04 -18.18
N LEU A 13 5.60 10.93 -18.48
CA LEU A 13 6.14 9.99 -17.50
C LEU A 13 7.67 9.93 -17.66
N PHE A 14 8.37 10.10 -16.57
CA PHE A 14 9.83 10.07 -16.50
C PHE A 14 10.31 8.96 -15.57
N SER A 15 11.49 8.41 -15.84
CA SER A 15 12.22 7.57 -14.90
C SER A 15 12.95 8.42 -13.86
N GLY A 16 12.87 8.02 -12.58
CA GLY A 16 13.48 8.75 -11.48
C GLY A 16 12.67 9.97 -11.00
N ARG A 17 13.26 10.73 -10.08
CA ARG A 17 12.72 11.96 -9.49
C ARG A 17 13.05 13.17 -10.34
N THR A 18 12.59 13.20 -11.57
CA THR A 18 12.93 14.28 -12.52
C THR A 18 11.81 14.52 -13.51
N THR A 19 11.70 15.77 -13.94
CA THR A 19 10.83 16.19 -15.05
C THR A 19 11.65 16.65 -16.25
N THR A 20 12.97 16.44 -16.24
CA THR A 20 13.89 16.82 -17.30
C THR A 20 14.41 15.62 -18.07
N GLY A 21 14.82 15.82 -19.30
CA GLY A 21 15.29 14.76 -20.18
C GLY A 21 14.19 14.16 -21.06
N THR A 22 14.47 12.97 -21.60
CA THR A 22 13.51 12.28 -22.47
C THR A 22 12.47 11.52 -21.62
N PRO A 23 11.17 11.82 -21.74
CA PRO A 23 10.16 11.07 -21.03
C PRO A 23 10.07 9.63 -21.59
N LEU A 24 9.77 8.69 -20.73
CA LEU A 24 9.44 7.30 -21.13
C LEU A 24 8.19 7.28 -22.01
N ARG A 25 7.24 8.12 -21.67
CA ARG A 25 6.02 8.31 -22.43
C ARG A 25 5.48 9.73 -22.28
N SER A 26 4.83 10.19 -23.33
CA SER A 26 4.11 11.47 -23.31
C SER A 26 2.84 11.37 -24.15
N VAL A 27 1.82 12.05 -23.72
CA VAL A 27 0.59 12.28 -24.48
C VAL A 27 0.31 13.77 -24.43
N GLY A 28 0.14 14.38 -25.59
CA GLY A 28 -0.24 15.79 -25.70
C GLY A 28 -1.53 15.92 -26.48
N MET A 29 -2.30 16.93 -26.14
CA MET A 29 -3.54 17.30 -26.83
C MET A 29 -4.53 16.13 -26.94
N PHE A 30 -5.33 15.95 -25.94
CA PHE A 30 -6.40 14.97 -26.01
C PHE A 30 -7.49 15.41 -27.00
N PRO A 31 -8.03 14.47 -27.80
CA PRO A 31 -8.93 14.83 -28.88
C PRO A 31 -10.38 15.07 -28.44
N VAL A 32 -10.76 14.65 -27.23
CA VAL A 32 -12.14 14.73 -26.73
C VAL A 32 -12.15 15.33 -25.34
N SER A 33 -12.96 16.38 -25.16
CA SER A 33 -13.22 17.02 -23.89
C SER A 33 -14.17 16.21 -23.01
N ASP A 34 -14.12 16.40 -21.70
CA ASP A 34 -14.96 15.74 -20.69
C ASP A 34 -14.91 14.20 -20.79
N ALA A 35 -13.74 13.65 -21.17
CA ALA A 35 -13.55 12.24 -21.42
C ALA A 35 -12.56 11.59 -20.46
N VAL A 36 -12.79 10.31 -20.17
CA VAL A 36 -11.87 9.48 -19.40
C VAL A 36 -10.96 8.72 -20.33
N TYR A 37 -9.65 8.81 -20.09
CA TYR A 37 -8.62 8.08 -20.81
C TYR A 37 -7.92 7.12 -19.85
N TYR A 38 -7.80 5.88 -20.26
CA TYR A 38 -7.04 4.85 -19.54
C TYR A 38 -5.74 4.58 -20.28
N VAL A 39 -4.64 4.52 -19.57
CA VAL A 39 -3.34 4.18 -20.13
C VAL A 39 -2.63 3.24 -19.18
N ASP A 40 -2.31 2.05 -19.66
CA ASP A 40 -1.60 1.03 -18.91
C ASP A 40 -0.10 1.09 -19.20
N PHE A 41 0.71 0.85 -18.17
CA PHE A 41 2.15 0.81 -18.24
C PHE A 41 2.67 -0.50 -17.66
N CYS A 42 3.62 -1.12 -18.38
CA CYS A 42 4.50 -2.11 -17.80
C CYS A 42 5.79 -1.39 -17.41
N LEU A 43 5.97 -1.16 -16.11
CA LEU A 43 7.14 -0.50 -15.56
C LEU A 43 7.98 -1.50 -14.76
N GLU A 44 9.29 -1.42 -14.88
CA GLU A 44 10.20 -2.14 -13.99
C GLU A 44 10.12 -1.57 -12.56
N HIS A 45 10.70 -2.28 -11.59
CA HIS A 45 10.83 -1.77 -10.24
C HIS A 45 11.67 -0.49 -10.26
N GLY A 46 11.15 0.59 -9.73
CA GLY A 46 11.84 1.88 -9.74
C GLY A 46 10.99 3.02 -9.23
N ILE A 47 11.59 4.21 -9.28
CA ILE A 47 10.93 5.46 -8.97
C ILE A 47 10.62 6.17 -10.28
N TYR A 48 9.45 6.76 -10.36
CA TYR A 48 8.94 7.44 -11.54
C TYR A 48 8.31 8.77 -11.17
N THR A 49 8.38 9.72 -12.10
CA THR A 49 7.69 11.01 -11.98
C THR A 49 6.66 11.13 -13.10
N PHE A 50 5.40 11.25 -12.71
CA PHE A 50 4.33 11.64 -13.62
C PHE A 50 4.15 13.15 -13.55
N MET A 51 3.99 13.80 -14.70
CA MET A 51 3.75 15.23 -14.80
C MET A 51 2.51 15.46 -15.65
N GLY A 52 1.45 15.95 -15.03
CA GLY A 52 0.29 16.51 -15.73
C GLY A 52 0.53 17.97 -16.05
N SER A 53 0.07 18.41 -17.20
CA SER A 53 0.28 19.79 -17.68
C SER A 53 -0.99 20.33 -18.31
N ASP A 54 -1.24 21.61 -18.05
CA ASP A 54 -2.24 22.42 -18.67
C ASP A 54 -1.55 23.61 -19.35
N SER A 55 -1.73 23.76 -20.66
CA SER A 55 -1.03 24.77 -21.45
C SER A 55 -1.62 26.17 -21.35
N TYR A 56 -2.89 26.27 -20.99
CA TYR A 56 -3.52 27.57 -20.79
C TYR A 56 -3.38 28.07 -19.35
N GLY A 57 -3.40 27.14 -18.37
CA GLY A 57 -3.13 27.42 -16.96
C GLY A 57 -4.38 27.71 -16.12
N ASP A 58 -5.56 27.45 -16.64
CA ASP A 58 -6.81 27.55 -15.86
C ASP A 58 -7.14 26.24 -15.11
N GLY A 59 -6.27 25.28 -15.22
CA GLY A 59 -6.33 23.97 -14.55
C GLY A 59 -7.16 22.95 -15.33
N TRP A 60 -7.07 21.69 -14.95
CA TRP A 60 -8.01 20.67 -15.41
C TRP A 60 -9.31 20.85 -14.62
N GLN A 61 -10.23 21.64 -15.17
CA GLN A 61 -11.37 22.16 -14.44
C GLN A 61 -12.37 21.07 -14.03
N ILE A 62 -13.07 21.33 -12.92
CA ILE A 62 -14.25 20.63 -12.41
C ILE A 62 -14.18 19.10 -12.47
N SER A 63 -13.66 18.48 -11.41
CA SER A 63 -13.57 17.02 -11.25
C SER A 63 -12.70 16.32 -12.30
N SER A 64 -11.88 17.05 -13.02
CA SER A 64 -10.88 16.52 -13.94
C SER A 64 -9.50 16.44 -13.26
N GLY A 65 -8.62 15.65 -13.82
CA GLY A 65 -7.32 15.37 -13.24
C GLY A 65 -6.84 13.98 -13.62
N TYR A 66 -5.98 13.41 -12.81
CA TYR A 66 -5.54 12.03 -13.02
C TYR A 66 -5.50 11.23 -11.73
N THR A 67 -5.63 9.94 -11.89
CA THR A 67 -5.43 8.95 -10.83
C THR A 67 -4.37 7.97 -11.29
N LEU A 68 -3.35 7.78 -10.47
CA LEU A 68 -2.35 6.73 -10.66
C LEU A 68 -2.75 5.52 -9.83
N THR A 69 -2.98 4.39 -10.48
CA THR A 69 -3.35 3.14 -9.84
C THR A 69 -2.36 2.04 -10.16
N VAL A 70 -2.24 1.09 -9.25
CA VAL A 70 -1.54 -0.16 -9.50
C VAL A 70 -2.56 -1.23 -9.82
N ASP A 71 -2.34 -1.97 -10.89
CA ASP A 71 -3.28 -2.98 -11.41
C ASP A 71 -3.54 -4.15 -10.44
N LEU A 72 -2.70 -4.34 -9.46
CA LEU A 72 -2.82 -5.42 -8.46
C LEU A 72 -3.67 -5.04 -7.25
N GLY A 73 -4.84 -4.46 -7.48
CA GLY A 73 -5.84 -4.34 -6.46
C GLY A 73 -6.20 -2.94 -6.00
N GLU A 74 -6.41 -2.03 -6.90
CA GLU A 74 -7.09 -0.75 -6.61
C GLU A 74 -6.40 0.12 -5.54
N MET A 75 -5.08 0.03 -5.43
CA MET A 75 -4.34 0.97 -4.61
C MET A 75 -4.07 2.21 -5.46
N ALA A 76 -4.78 3.31 -5.19
CA ALA A 76 -4.43 4.59 -5.77
C ALA A 76 -3.06 5.00 -5.23
N LEU A 77 -2.08 5.19 -6.11
CA LEU A 77 -0.76 5.69 -5.75
C LEU A 77 -0.80 7.20 -5.53
N ASP A 78 -1.61 7.88 -6.31
CA ASP A 78 -1.81 9.31 -6.22
C ASP A 78 -3.11 9.71 -6.92
N VAL A 79 -3.78 10.72 -6.40
CA VAL A 79 -4.95 11.35 -7.00
C VAL A 79 -4.71 12.85 -6.98
N GLN A 80 -4.54 13.43 -8.14
CA GLN A 80 -4.25 14.86 -8.27
C GLN A 80 -5.31 15.55 -9.12
N GLU A 81 -5.79 16.66 -8.59
CA GLU A 81 -6.50 17.68 -9.37
C GLU A 81 -5.48 18.75 -9.75
N LEU A 82 -5.41 19.14 -11.00
CA LEU A 82 -4.60 20.29 -11.37
C LEU A 82 -5.34 21.57 -10.98
N PRO A 83 -4.84 22.33 -9.99
CA PRO A 83 -5.49 23.56 -9.59
C PRO A 83 -5.38 24.61 -10.71
N SER A 84 -6.42 25.43 -10.83
CA SER A 84 -6.36 26.63 -11.67
C SER A 84 -5.31 27.58 -11.12
N SER A 85 -4.47 28.13 -12.00
CA SER A 85 -3.61 29.26 -11.65
C SER A 85 -4.39 30.58 -11.81
N ALA A 86 -4.23 31.49 -10.86
CA ALA A 86 -4.89 32.80 -10.91
C ALA A 86 -4.45 33.66 -12.10
N ASP A 87 -3.35 33.30 -12.75
CA ASP A 87 -2.66 34.11 -13.75
C ASP A 87 -2.75 33.55 -15.18
N SER A 88 -3.53 32.51 -15.43
CA SER A 88 -3.64 31.83 -16.73
C SER A 88 -2.25 31.50 -17.34
N SER A 89 -1.32 31.07 -16.50
CA SER A 89 0.02 30.64 -16.91
C SER A 89 0.06 29.11 -17.00
N PRO A 90 0.80 28.52 -17.92
CA PRO A 90 0.92 27.06 -18.02
C PRO A 90 1.23 26.43 -16.67
N ALA A 91 0.40 25.49 -16.27
CA ALA A 91 0.49 24.81 -14.97
C ALA A 91 1.01 23.38 -15.15
N ASN A 92 1.86 22.93 -14.21
CA ASN A 92 2.30 21.56 -14.14
C ASN A 92 2.12 21.05 -12.71
N VAL A 93 1.61 19.85 -12.58
CA VAL A 93 1.57 19.11 -11.32
C VAL A 93 2.36 17.82 -11.48
N THR A 94 3.16 17.51 -10.50
CA THR A 94 4.03 16.32 -10.53
C THR A 94 3.71 15.40 -9.37
N SER A 95 3.65 14.10 -9.67
CA SER A 95 3.55 13.02 -8.69
C SER A 95 4.75 12.11 -8.82
N VAL A 96 5.44 11.89 -7.72
CA VAL A 96 6.54 10.92 -7.65
C VAL A 96 6.04 9.66 -6.98
N PHE A 97 6.22 8.52 -7.64
CA PHE A 97 5.75 7.24 -7.13
C PHE A 97 6.77 6.13 -7.35
N SER A 98 6.60 5.05 -6.61
CA SER A 98 7.43 3.85 -6.73
C SER A 98 6.60 2.67 -7.24
N THR A 99 7.24 1.80 -7.99
CA THR A 99 6.71 0.50 -8.42
C THR A 99 7.40 -0.66 -7.69
N PHE A 100 8.04 -0.42 -6.55
CA PHE A 100 8.68 -1.47 -5.79
C PHE A 100 7.70 -2.14 -4.80
N PHE A 101 7.32 -3.37 -5.13
CA PHE A 101 6.43 -4.22 -4.36
C PHE A 101 7.22 -5.34 -3.69
N PRO A 102 7.52 -5.27 -2.39
CA PRO A 102 8.17 -6.36 -1.68
C PRO A 102 7.29 -7.61 -1.54
N PHE A 103 5.98 -7.44 -1.61
CA PHE A 103 4.98 -8.51 -1.61
C PHE A 103 3.68 -8.07 -2.28
N GLN A 104 2.97 -9.05 -2.87
CA GLN A 104 1.76 -8.82 -3.66
C GLN A 104 0.74 -9.94 -3.42
N VAL A 105 -0.54 -9.57 -3.32
CA VAL A 105 -1.67 -10.50 -3.23
C VAL A 105 -1.58 -11.54 -4.36
N GLU A 106 -1.85 -12.82 -4.02
CA GLU A 106 -1.84 -13.97 -4.92
C GLU A 106 -0.48 -14.40 -5.48
N PHE A 107 0.50 -13.51 -5.52
CA PHE A 107 1.81 -13.79 -6.10
C PHE A 107 2.88 -14.13 -5.08
N THR A 108 2.77 -13.57 -3.88
CA THR A 108 3.80 -13.74 -2.85
C THR A 108 3.80 -15.15 -2.27
N GLU A 109 4.96 -15.77 -2.27
CA GLU A 109 5.24 -16.94 -1.44
C GLU A 109 5.68 -16.46 -0.05
N TRP A 110 4.95 -16.90 0.95
CA TRP A 110 5.15 -16.57 2.35
C TRP A 110 5.84 -17.71 3.08
N LYS A 111 6.69 -17.39 4.03
CA LYS A 111 7.12 -18.35 5.06
C LYS A 111 6.05 -18.42 6.13
N VAL A 112 5.57 -19.62 6.40
CA VAL A 112 4.42 -19.88 7.27
C VAL A 112 4.80 -20.85 8.39
N TYR A 113 4.41 -20.51 9.60
CA TYR A 113 4.52 -21.37 10.77
C TYR A 113 3.19 -21.41 11.52
N GLN A 114 2.73 -22.62 11.84
CA GLN A 114 1.50 -22.87 12.59
C GLN A 114 1.84 -23.70 13.82
N GLY A 115 1.72 -23.12 15.01
CA GLY A 115 2.04 -23.77 16.26
C GLY A 115 1.67 -22.90 17.46
N ASP A 116 1.54 -23.53 18.63
CA ASP A 116 1.11 -22.85 19.86
C ASP A 116 2.18 -21.93 20.47
N SER A 117 3.42 -22.05 20.03
CA SER A 117 4.49 -21.13 20.39
C SER A 117 5.44 -20.95 19.24
N VAL A 118 5.78 -19.71 18.95
CA VAL A 118 6.71 -19.32 17.88
C VAL A 118 8.11 -19.14 18.46
N PRO A 119 9.17 -19.50 17.71
CA PRO A 119 10.56 -19.25 18.15
C PRO A 119 10.84 -17.77 18.38
N ALA A 120 11.60 -17.46 19.44
CA ALA A 120 11.98 -16.07 19.72
C ALA A 120 12.69 -15.41 18.54
N GLY A 121 12.39 -14.14 18.29
CA GLY A 121 12.98 -13.38 17.20
C GLY A 121 12.44 -13.71 15.80
N TRP A 122 11.38 -14.50 15.71
CA TRP A 122 10.77 -14.94 14.44
C TRP A 122 10.44 -13.79 13.47
N ASN A 123 10.18 -12.61 13.99
CA ASN A 123 9.78 -11.41 13.26
C ASN A 123 10.97 -10.49 12.89
N THR A 124 12.21 -10.92 13.16
CA THR A 124 13.42 -10.15 12.85
C THR A 124 14.05 -10.56 11.52
N ALA A 125 14.81 -9.64 10.91
CA ALA A 125 15.47 -9.88 9.62
C ALA A 125 16.50 -11.02 9.64
N ASN A 126 17.13 -11.28 10.80
CA ASN A 126 18.19 -12.29 10.96
C ASN A 126 17.67 -13.67 11.37
N PHE A 127 16.37 -13.85 11.52
CA PHE A 127 15.78 -15.14 11.89
C PHE A 127 15.90 -16.14 10.74
N ASP A 128 16.38 -17.35 11.05
CA ASP A 128 16.43 -18.47 10.10
C ASP A 128 15.06 -19.15 9.98
N ASP A 129 14.37 -18.92 8.87
CA ASP A 129 13.07 -19.51 8.56
C ASP A 129 13.17 -20.68 7.56
N ALA A 130 14.34 -21.28 7.38
CA ALA A 130 14.55 -22.36 6.41
C ALA A 130 13.61 -23.56 6.66
N THR A 131 13.26 -23.82 7.92
CA THR A 131 12.36 -24.90 8.32
C THR A 131 10.87 -24.57 8.20
N TRP A 132 10.52 -23.32 7.96
CA TRP A 132 9.12 -22.89 7.79
C TRP A 132 8.60 -23.31 6.42
N GLU A 133 7.31 -23.64 6.36
CA GLU A 133 6.67 -23.94 5.08
C GLU A 133 6.65 -22.71 4.16
N THR A 134 6.77 -22.93 2.86
CA THR A 134 6.60 -21.89 1.86
C THR A 134 5.27 -22.09 1.17
N LYS A 135 4.37 -21.11 1.27
CA LYS A 135 2.99 -21.16 0.78
C LYS A 135 2.57 -19.84 0.15
N LYS A 136 1.77 -19.90 -0.89
CA LYS A 136 0.92 -18.76 -1.26
C LYS A 136 -0.21 -18.60 -0.26
N ALA A 137 -0.74 -17.40 -0.12
CA ALA A 137 -1.79 -17.09 0.85
C ALA A 137 -2.99 -18.06 0.75
N ALA A 138 -3.46 -18.32 -0.47
CA ALA A 138 -4.58 -19.25 -0.72
C ALA A 138 -4.28 -20.72 -0.42
N GLU A 139 -3.00 -21.08 -0.23
CA GLU A 139 -2.55 -22.44 0.04
C GLU A 139 -2.29 -22.68 1.54
N ILE A 140 -2.39 -21.64 2.38
CA ILE A 140 -2.20 -21.77 3.82
C ILE A 140 -3.36 -22.57 4.40
N PRO A 141 -3.10 -23.75 4.99
CA PRO A 141 -4.15 -24.59 5.51
C PRO A 141 -4.76 -24.02 6.80
N ASN A 142 -5.93 -24.50 7.14
CA ASN A 142 -6.50 -24.29 8.47
C ASN A 142 -5.57 -24.86 9.55
N SER A 143 -5.53 -24.22 10.69
CA SER A 143 -4.66 -24.63 11.81
C SER A 143 -5.49 -24.99 13.03
N ALA A 144 -5.03 -26.01 13.79
CA ALA A 144 -5.54 -26.26 15.13
C ALA A 144 -5.15 -25.14 16.11
N SER A 145 -3.98 -24.53 15.90
CA SER A 145 -3.51 -23.38 16.68
C SER A 145 -4.34 -22.13 16.38
N VAL A 146 -4.51 -21.28 17.37
CA VAL A 146 -5.24 -20.01 17.22
C VAL A 146 -4.48 -19.06 16.29
N THR A 147 -3.16 -19.10 16.31
CA THR A 147 -2.29 -18.16 15.58
C THR A 147 -1.52 -18.85 14.47
N THR A 148 -1.44 -18.16 13.33
CA THR A 148 -0.57 -18.46 12.20
C THR A 148 0.42 -17.33 12.03
N TYR A 149 1.70 -17.68 11.98
CA TYR A 149 2.80 -16.73 11.81
C TYR A 149 3.27 -16.75 10.35
N ILE A 150 3.36 -15.58 9.76
CA ILE A 150 3.64 -15.40 8.33
C ILE A 150 4.75 -14.35 8.20
N ARG A 151 5.72 -14.59 7.35
CA ARG A 151 6.78 -13.63 7.11
C ARG A 151 7.25 -13.62 5.67
N LYS A 152 7.79 -12.47 5.25
CA LYS A 152 8.45 -12.27 3.96
C LYS A 152 9.69 -11.42 4.15
N SER A 153 10.84 -12.00 3.79
CA SER A 153 12.09 -11.26 3.67
C SER A 153 12.23 -10.69 2.27
N PHE A 154 12.80 -9.50 2.15
CA PHE A 154 13.08 -8.83 0.89
C PHE A 154 14.35 -7.99 1.00
N GLN A 155 14.97 -7.69 -0.15
CA GLN A 155 16.14 -6.81 -0.22
C GLN A 155 15.69 -5.39 -0.55
N LEU A 156 16.23 -4.42 0.16
CA LEU A 156 16.05 -3.02 -0.11
C LEU A 156 17.39 -2.34 -0.25
N THR A 157 17.54 -1.53 -1.29
CA THR A 157 18.72 -0.70 -1.56
C THR A 157 18.26 0.75 -1.70
N ASN A 158 19.14 1.68 -1.37
CA ASN A 158 18.83 3.11 -1.38
C ASN A 158 17.63 3.44 -0.50
N VAL A 159 17.67 2.99 0.77
CA VAL A 159 16.55 3.16 1.72
C VAL A 159 16.09 4.60 1.85
N ASP A 160 16.98 5.58 1.67
CA ASP A 160 16.67 7.02 1.72
C ASP A 160 15.73 7.48 0.59
N ASP A 161 15.57 6.67 -0.45
CA ASP A 161 14.62 6.93 -1.53
C ASP A 161 13.17 6.69 -1.11
N TYR A 162 12.94 5.98 -0.01
CA TYR A 162 11.62 5.56 0.43
C TYR A 162 11.31 6.08 1.83
N GLN A 163 10.09 6.54 2.03
CA GLN A 163 9.66 7.10 3.31
C GLN A 163 8.60 6.25 4.00
N VAL A 164 7.76 5.58 3.21
CA VAL A 164 6.67 4.75 3.71
C VAL A 164 6.59 3.43 2.98
N LEU A 165 6.02 2.41 3.64
CA LEU A 165 5.52 1.21 3.01
C LEU A 165 3.99 1.22 3.16
N ASN A 166 3.30 1.42 2.05
CA ASN A 166 1.85 1.34 2.00
C ASN A 166 1.45 -0.13 1.95
N VAL A 167 0.58 -0.54 2.86
CA VAL A 167 0.12 -1.92 2.99
C VAL A 167 -1.39 -1.97 2.89
N ARG A 168 -1.89 -2.93 2.13
CA ARG A 168 -3.27 -3.36 2.20
C ARG A 168 -3.31 -4.86 2.47
N MET A 169 -4.21 -5.29 3.34
CA MET A 169 -4.34 -6.70 3.69
C MET A 169 -5.80 -7.07 3.90
N LYS A 170 -6.12 -8.34 3.66
CA LYS A 170 -7.38 -8.96 4.03
C LYS A 170 -7.13 -10.06 5.06
N TYR A 171 -8.03 -10.20 6.01
CA TYR A 171 -7.97 -11.19 7.09
C TYR A 171 -9.37 -11.39 7.68
N ALA A 172 -9.59 -12.51 8.37
CA ALA A 172 -10.89 -12.81 8.97
C ALA A 172 -10.94 -12.56 10.48
N GLY A 173 -9.83 -12.67 11.18
CA GLY A 173 -9.72 -12.53 12.63
C GLY A 173 -8.98 -11.28 13.08
N GLY A 174 -7.90 -11.44 13.83
CA GLY A 174 -7.02 -10.36 14.27
C GLY A 174 -5.64 -10.43 13.63
N VAL A 175 -4.94 -9.32 13.52
CA VAL A 175 -3.58 -9.28 12.94
C VAL A 175 -2.69 -8.31 13.71
N ALA A 176 -1.50 -8.76 14.10
CA ALA A 176 -0.39 -7.90 14.48
C ALA A 176 0.66 -7.90 13.37
N VAL A 177 1.18 -6.73 13.05
CA VAL A 177 2.14 -6.51 11.96
C VAL A 177 3.48 -6.06 12.54
N TYR A 178 4.54 -6.68 12.07
CA TYR A 178 5.91 -6.38 12.51
C TYR A 178 6.79 -6.04 11.30
N PHE A 179 7.66 -5.07 11.49
CA PHE A 179 8.70 -4.73 10.53
C PHE A 179 10.05 -4.77 11.24
N ASN A 180 10.96 -5.64 10.79
CA ASN A 180 12.28 -5.85 11.40
C ASN A 180 12.26 -6.05 12.94
N GLY A 181 11.25 -6.77 13.44
CA GLY A 181 11.06 -7.05 14.88
C GLY A 181 10.23 -6.02 15.63
N ASN A 182 9.98 -4.84 15.08
CA ASN A 182 9.17 -3.80 15.70
C ASN A 182 7.69 -4.00 15.33
N ARG A 183 6.79 -4.03 16.31
CA ARG A 183 5.34 -4.03 16.05
C ARG A 183 4.93 -2.66 15.52
N VAL A 184 4.47 -2.61 14.28
CA VAL A 184 4.14 -1.38 13.56
C VAL A 184 2.64 -1.14 13.43
N ALA A 185 1.83 -2.20 13.54
CA ALA A 185 0.37 -2.08 13.51
C ALA A 185 -0.29 -3.28 14.21
N ARG A 186 -1.54 -3.08 14.63
CA ARG A 186 -2.39 -4.11 15.23
C ARG A 186 -3.85 -3.83 14.84
N PHE A 187 -4.55 -4.87 14.47
CA PHE A 187 -5.94 -4.79 14.02
C PHE A 187 -6.76 -5.89 14.70
N ASN A 188 -7.89 -5.53 15.27
CA ASN A 188 -8.87 -6.44 15.84
C ASN A 188 -8.31 -7.40 16.90
N LEU A 189 -7.34 -6.93 17.68
CA LEU A 189 -6.73 -7.61 18.83
C LEU A 189 -6.70 -6.67 20.03
N ILE A 190 -6.77 -7.23 21.23
CA ILE A 190 -6.54 -6.49 22.49
C ILE A 190 -5.08 -6.07 22.60
N ASP A 191 -4.79 -5.09 23.46
CA ASP A 191 -3.43 -4.53 23.58
C ASP A 191 -2.37 -5.54 23.98
N GLU A 192 -2.68 -6.34 25.01
CA GLU A 192 -1.85 -7.44 25.47
C GLU A 192 -2.46 -8.75 25.01
N PHE A 193 -1.87 -9.37 24.02
CA PHE A 193 -2.31 -10.63 23.45
C PHE A 193 -1.19 -11.67 23.43
N GLU A 194 -1.59 -12.94 23.45
CA GLU A 194 -0.71 -14.11 23.38
C GLU A 194 -1.09 -14.98 22.19
N SER A 195 -0.27 -15.97 21.87
CA SER A 195 -0.48 -16.88 20.75
C SER A 195 -1.83 -17.64 20.76
N ASN A 196 -2.50 -17.71 21.88
CA ASN A 196 -3.83 -18.32 22.03
C ASN A 196 -4.97 -17.29 22.12
N THR A 197 -4.70 -16.02 21.96
CA THR A 197 -5.72 -14.96 21.95
C THR A 197 -6.46 -14.97 20.63
N GLU A 198 -7.78 -15.10 20.66
CA GLU A 198 -8.63 -14.93 19.49
C GLU A 198 -8.86 -13.42 19.22
N SER A 199 -9.35 -13.07 18.03
CA SER A 199 -9.70 -11.68 17.71
C SER A 199 -10.84 -11.14 18.58
N ILE A 200 -10.99 -9.82 18.64
CA ILE A 200 -12.10 -9.16 19.36
C ILE A 200 -13.43 -9.51 18.72
N GLU A 201 -13.48 -9.50 17.38
CA GLU A 201 -14.65 -9.80 16.58
C GLU A 201 -14.29 -10.51 15.29
N VAL A 202 -15.28 -10.94 14.51
CA VAL A 202 -15.09 -11.47 13.16
C VAL A 202 -14.96 -10.30 12.20
N HIS A 203 -13.84 -10.24 11.47
CA HIS A 203 -13.62 -9.23 10.45
C HIS A 203 -14.12 -9.72 9.08
N ASP A 204 -14.74 -8.83 8.30
CA ASP A 204 -15.16 -9.15 6.93
C ASP A 204 -13.93 -9.31 6.01
N ALA A 205 -13.59 -10.55 5.70
CA ALA A 205 -12.43 -10.90 4.89
C ALA A 205 -12.54 -10.47 3.41
N THR A 206 -13.66 -9.91 2.97
CA THR A 206 -13.80 -9.31 1.64
C THR A 206 -13.30 -7.88 1.59
N ILE A 207 -13.14 -7.23 2.75
CA ILE A 207 -12.69 -5.85 2.88
C ILE A 207 -11.18 -5.84 3.12
N PHE A 208 -10.47 -5.00 2.35
CA PHE A 208 -9.05 -4.74 2.59
C PHE A 208 -8.87 -3.63 3.62
N SER A 209 -8.16 -3.93 4.71
CA SER A 209 -7.61 -2.91 5.59
C SER A 209 -6.37 -2.28 4.96
N LYS A 210 -6.29 -0.95 5.00
CA LYS A 210 -5.18 -0.17 4.43
C LYS A 210 -4.48 0.62 5.54
N PHE A 211 -3.16 0.60 5.54
CA PHE A 211 -2.33 1.36 6.47
C PHE A 211 -0.96 1.62 5.86
N HIS A 212 -0.19 2.48 6.48
CA HIS A 212 1.19 2.74 6.07
C HIS A 212 2.15 2.59 7.24
N ILE A 213 3.35 2.14 6.93
CA ILE A 213 4.46 1.99 7.86
C ILE A 213 5.45 3.11 7.57
N ILE A 214 5.72 3.96 8.54
CA ILE A 214 6.75 5.00 8.43
C ILE A 214 8.11 4.33 8.61
N LEU A 215 8.91 4.29 7.56
CA LEU A 215 10.10 3.45 7.49
C LEU A 215 11.19 3.85 8.48
N VAL A 216 11.41 5.14 8.68
CA VAL A 216 12.42 5.64 9.62
C VAL A 216 12.16 5.20 11.06
N THR A 217 10.91 5.11 11.47
CA THR A 217 10.52 4.65 12.82
C THR A 217 10.39 3.13 12.91
N ALA A 218 10.13 2.47 11.80
CA ALA A 218 9.99 1.01 11.73
C ALA A 218 11.34 0.27 11.76
N GLY A 219 12.47 0.98 11.59
CA GLY A 219 13.80 0.37 11.57
C GLY A 219 14.16 -0.26 10.23
N VAL A 220 13.82 0.43 9.13
CA VAL A 220 14.27 0.04 7.79
C VAL A 220 15.79 0.08 7.71
N GLN A 221 16.39 -0.81 6.94
CA GLN A 221 17.84 -0.89 6.75
C GLN A 221 18.21 -1.25 5.32
N GLU A 222 19.43 -0.89 4.93
CA GLU A 222 20.02 -1.38 3.69
C GLU A 222 20.17 -2.90 3.75
N GLY A 223 19.87 -3.60 2.66
CA GLY A 223 19.93 -5.04 2.56
C GLY A 223 18.64 -5.74 2.98
N THR A 224 18.76 -6.77 3.81
CA THR A 224 17.64 -7.62 4.18
C THR A 224 16.72 -6.94 5.18
N ASN A 225 15.44 -6.85 4.82
CA ASN A 225 14.35 -6.45 5.69
C ASN A 225 13.30 -7.57 5.76
N VAL A 226 12.47 -7.56 6.78
CA VAL A 226 11.35 -8.50 6.93
C VAL A 226 10.08 -7.78 7.33
N ILE A 227 8.99 -8.15 6.67
CA ILE A 227 7.63 -7.90 7.15
C ILE A 227 7.10 -9.23 7.73
N ALA A 228 6.44 -9.16 8.87
CA ALA A 228 5.88 -10.34 9.49
C ALA A 228 4.47 -10.05 10.03
N PHE A 229 3.62 -11.07 9.95
CA PHE A 229 2.23 -10.99 10.38
C PHE A 229 1.95 -12.12 11.36
N GLU A 230 1.34 -11.78 12.49
CA GLU A 230 0.79 -12.69 13.45
C GLU A 230 -0.72 -12.66 13.30
N VAL A 231 -1.27 -13.70 12.66
CA VAL A 231 -2.68 -13.76 12.25
C VAL A 231 -3.45 -14.67 13.20
N HIS A 232 -4.39 -14.09 13.92
CA HIS A 232 -5.19 -14.76 14.93
C HIS A 232 -6.55 -15.16 14.37
N ARG A 233 -7.04 -16.33 14.81
CA ARG A 233 -8.33 -16.85 14.40
C ARG A 233 -9.47 -15.94 14.88
N PRO A 234 -10.56 -15.83 14.09
CA PRO A 234 -11.76 -15.12 14.50
C PRO A 234 -12.34 -15.69 15.80
N VAL A 235 -12.80 -14.82 16.69
CA VAL A 235 -13.42 -15.20 17.96
C VAL A 235 -14.62 -16.14 17.75
N GLY A 236 -14.71 -17.17 18.57
CA GLY A 236 -15.83 -18.12 18.55
C GLY A 236 -15.88 -19.03 17.32
N THR A 237 -14.84 -19.06 16.50
CA THR A 237 -14.74 -19.97 15.36
C THR A 237 -13.93 -21.21 15.71
N SER A 238 -14.03 -22.25 14.88
CA SER A 238 -13.30 -23.50 15.07
C SER A 238 -12.11 -23.59 14.11
N SER A 239 -11.24 -24.56 14.34
CA SER A 239 -10.12 -24.87 13.45
C SER A 239 -10.55 -25.38 12.06
N SER A 240 -11.84 -25.63 11.83
CA SER A 240 -12.38 -26.01 10.54
C SER A 240 -12.74 -24.82 9.64
N GLU A 241 -12.82 -23.61 10.21
CA GLU A 241 -13.09 -22.42 9.41
C GLU A 241 -11.90 -22.06 8.51
N PRO A 242 -12.15 -21.59 7.30
CA PRO A 242 -11.09 -21.23 6.36
C PRO A 242 -10.15 -20.17 6.94
N PHE A 243 -8.85 -20.42 6.83
CA PHE A 243 -7.86 -19.40 7.09
C PHE A 243 -7.92 -18.35 5.98
N VAL A 244 -8.01 -17.08 6.36
CA VAL A 244 -8.02 -15.96 5.41
C VAL A 244 -6.97 -14.93 5.77
N PHE A 245 -6.02 -14.77 4.90
CA PHE A 245 -5.01 -13.72 4.94
C PHE A 245 -4.44 -13.52 3.53
N ASP A 246 -4.22 -12.31 3.12
CA ASP A 246 -3.34 -11.95 2.00
C ASP A 246 -2.98 -10.47 2.08
N ALA A 247 -1.86 -10.07 1.50
CA ALA A 247 -1.40 -8.69 1.59
C ALA A 247 -0.62 -8.25 0.35
N THR A 248 -0.71 -6.94 0.07
CA THR A 248 0.16 -6.22 -0.87
C THR A 248 0.85 -5.08 -0.15
N GLY A 249 2.13 -4.89 -0.43
CA GLY A 249 2.90 -3.73 0.01
C GLY A 249 3.55 -3.02 -1.17
N VAL A 250 3.57 -1.70 -1.15
CA VAL A 250 4.30 -0.86 -2.11
C VAL A 250 5.05 0.24 -1.38
N PHE A 251 6.32 0.41 -1.71
CA PHE A 251 7.11 1.50 -1.16
C PHE A 251 6.67 2.84 -1.74
N GLY A 252 6.51 3.83 -0.86
CA GLY A 252 6.21 5.21 -1.22
C GLY A 252 7.43 6.11 -1.04
N VAL A 253 7.54 7.10 -1.90
CA VAL A 253 8.69 8.02 -1.99
C VAL A 253 8.46 9.36 -1.29
N GLU A 254 7.24 9.59 -0.79
CA GLU A 254 6.86 10.81 -0.08
C GLU A 254 6.19 10.47 1.24
N THR A 255 6.40 11.30 2.25
CA THR A 255 5.72 11.17 3.54
C THR A 255 4.27 11.64 3.43
N CYS A 256 3.45 11.09 4.29
CA CYS A 256 2.01 11.28 4.44
C CYS A 256 1.46 12.72 4.53
N SER A 257 2.21 13.76 4.25
CA SER A 257 1.60 15.11 4.27
C SER A 257 0.44 15.23 3.27
N THR A 258 0.55 14.57 2.12
CA THR A 258 -0.53 14.49 1.12
C THR A 258 -1.60 13.46 1.48
N VAL A 259 -1.25 12.38 2.15
CA VAL A 259 -2.22 11.36 2.58
C VAL A 259 -3.06 11.87 3.76
N ILE A 260 -2.48 12.65 4.68
CA ILE A 260 -3.22 13.28 5.78
C ILE A 260 -4.21 14.31 5.23
N ASP A 261 -3.85 15.07 4.21
CA ASP A 261 -4.76 16.03 3.57
C ASP A 261 -5.90 15.32 2.79
N SER A 262 -5.64 14.17 2.20
CA SER A 262 -6.70 13.35 1.60
C SER A 262 -7.58 12.65 2.65
N PHE A 263 -7.06 12.32 3.83
CA PHE A 263 -7.86 11.82 4.97
C PHE A 263 -8.69 12.91 5.65
N THR A 264 -8.25 14.15 5.68
CA THR A 264 -9.07 15.29 6.18
C THR A 264 -10.21 15.66 5.26
N GLN A 265 -10.18 15.25 4.00
CA GLN A 265 -11.31 15.36 3.07
C GLN A 265 -12.27 14.16 3.12
N LEU A 266 -11.92 13.07 3.81
CA LEU A 266 -12.90 12.05 4.17
C LEU A 266 -13.90 12.69 5.11
N THR A 267 -15.13 12.86 4.63
CA THR A 267 -16.24 13.43 5.42
C THR A 267 -16.37 12.67 6.74
N SER A 268 -16.80 13.33 7.81
CA SER A 268 -17.03 12.76 9.13
C SER A 268 -17.87 11.48 9.14
N THR A 269 -18.56 11.16 8.06
CA THR A 269 -19.31 9.92 7.86
C THR A 269 -18.44 8.71 7.53
N GLN A 270 -17.25 8.91 6.97
CA GLN A 270 -16.31 7.80 6.66
C GLN A 270 -15.37 7.49 7.84
N VAL A 271 -15.16 8.46 8.74
CA VAL A 271 -14.42 8.27 9.98
C VAL A 271 -15.16 7.34 10.95
N ASN A 272 -16.50 7.29 10.86
CA ASN A 272 -17.34 6.42 11.69
C ASN A 272 -17.45 4.96 11.18
N THR A 273 -16.80 4.59 10.11
CA THR A 273 -16.82 3.21 9.57
C THR A 273 -15.61 2.36 9.94
N GLY A 274 -14.94 2.64 11.05
CA GLY A 274 -13.97 1.72 11.67
C GLY A 274 -12.59 1.64 11.01
N THR A 275 -12.26 2.51 10.07
CA THR A 275 -10.99 2.46 9.33
C THR A 275 -9.85 3.25 9.99
N LEU A 276 -10.06 3.85 11.17
CA LEU A 276 -9.06 4.69 11.86
C LEU A 276 -8.49 4.09 13.15
N GLU A 277 -8.83 2.86 13.50
CA GLU A 277 -8.33 2.25 14.75
C GLU A 277 -6.82 1.92 14.75
N GLY A 278 -6.13 2.08 13.64
CA GLY A 278 -4.69 1.82 13.53
C GLY A 278 -3.78 3.05 13.59
N ILE A 279 -4.32 4.26 13.80
CA ILE A 279 -3.53 5.50 13.70
C ILE A 279 -3.37 6.22 15.04
N MET A 280 -4.11 5.82 16.07
CA MET A 280 -4.00 6.43 17.40
C MET A 280 -3.71 5.35 18.45
N ASP A 281 -2.42 5.06 18.61
CA ASP A 281 -1.74 4.78 19.90
C ASP A 281 -0.24 4.73 19.69
#